data_76b2b6737d9ed206502b32bc3b37dbf1
#
_entry.id   76b2b6737d9ed206502b32bc3b37dbf1
#
_cell.length_a   1.000
_cell.length_b   1.000
_cell.length_c   1.000
_cell.angle_alpha   90.00
_cell.angle_beta   90.00
_cell.angle_gamma   90.00
#
_symmetry.space_group_name_H-M   'P 1'
#
loop_
_entity.id
_entity.type
_entity.pdbx_description
1 polymer ?
#
loop_
_entity_poly.entity_id
_entity_poly.type
_entity_poly.pdbx_seq_one_letter_code
_entity_poly.pdbx_strand_id
1 'polypeptide(L)'
;SILQTENSIRIAKLMLKMYLSIPEQVEIEVEGELDAMRDKVLAGTEGLTTDTSDNSDLRTLELQEDLLRLQLKAENASRLPTIGAFGNFTLTGNNMGSVSFDQATMEMTTIKDGYFWQNPLSAGIRVSVPLFSGLTKMNRSREIKNQISQIGLQRTYARQQVDVQVRSALNDLLTARETMYAQELTVEQARKAYSISDTRYRAGAGTILELNSAQLAQTQAQLNYSQAIFDYLTAKAEYDRIVGKEK
;
A
#
# COMPACT_ATOMS: atom_id res chain seq x y z
N SER A 1 4.88 -11.64 34.11
CA SER A 1 5.64 -11.84 32.87
C SER A 1 5.01 -12.86 31.91
N ILE A 2 4.61 -14.08 32.31
CA ILE A 2 3.97 -15.05 31.40
C ILE A 2 2.68 -14.47 30.81
N LEU A 3 1.78 -13.96 31.63
CA LEU A 3 0.52 -13.31 31.19
C LEU A 3 0.76 -12.14 30.24
N GLN A 4 1.83 -11.38 30.42
CA GLN A 4 2.21 -10.30 29.51
C GLN A 4 2.60 -10.85 28.15
N THR A 5 3.39 -11.91 28.12
CA THR A 5 3.81 -12.55 26.86
C THR A 5 2.65 -13.16 26.12
N GLU A 6 1.73 -13.84 26.83
CA GLU A 6 0.50 -14.39 26.23
C GLU A 6 -0.40 -13.29 25.63
N ASN A 7 -0.55 -12.16 26.33
CA ASN A 7 -1.26 -11.02 25.80
C ASN A 7 -0.59 -10.43 24.56
N SER A 8 0.74 -10.31 24.56
CA SER A 8 1.48 -9.83 23.39
C SER A 8 1.31 -10.74 22.19
N ILE A 9 1.33 -12.07 22.37
CA ILE A 9 1.07 -13.06 21.32
C ILE A 9 -0.36 -12.90 20.79
N ARG A 10 -1.34 -12.71 21.67
CA ARG A 10 -2.74 -12.52 21.27
C ARG A 10 -2.91 -11.27 20.42
N ILE A 11 -2.31 -10.15 20.84
CA ILE A 11 -2.35 -8.89 20.10
C ILE A 11 -1.65 -9.05 18.74
N ALA A 12 -0.48 -9.70 18.69
CA ALA A 12 0.24 -9.96 17.44
C ALA A 12 -0.59 -10.82 16.48
N LYS A 13 -1.28 -11.86 16.97
CA LYS A 13 -2.21 -12.67 16.16
C LYS A 13 -3.40 -11.84 15.63
N LEU A 14 -3.97 -10.94 16.44
CA LEU A 14 -5.04 -10.05 15.99
C LEU A 14 -4.56 -9.08 14.91
N MET A 15 -3.37 -8.49 15.08
CA MET A 15 -2.76 -7.64 14.05
C MET A 15 -2.52 -8.41 12.74
N LEU A 16 -2.02 -9.64 12.83
CA LEU A 16 -1.82 -10.49 11.66
C LEU A 16 -3.14 -10.78 10.93
N LYS A 17 -4.22 -11.11 11.66
CA LYS A 17 -5.56 -11.26 11.09
C LYS A 17 -6.04 -10.01 10.38
N MET A 18 -5.82 -8.84 10.97
CA MET A 18 -6.19 -7.55 10.38
C MET A 18 -5.45 -7.33 9.04
N TYR A 19 -4.13 -7.57 9.00
CA TYR A 19 -3.34 -7.42 7.75
C TYR A 19 -3.75 -8.43 6.67
N LEU A 20 -4.11 -9.65 7.06
CA LEU A 20 -4.56 -10.70 6.14
C LEU A 20 -6.06 -10.61 5.81
N SER A 21 -6.78 -9.62 6.37
CA SER A 21 -8.24 -9.49 6.22
C SER A 21 -9.00 -10.75 6.64
N ILE A 22 -8.50 -11.47 7.65
CA ILE A 22 -9.14 -12.66 8.21
C ILE A 22 -10.13 -12.23 9.31
N PRO A 23 -11.39 -12.74 9.30
CA PRO A 23 -12.36 -12.44 10.35
C PRO A 23 -11.84 -12.83 11.74
N GLU A 24 -12.21 -12.07 12.78
CA GLU A 24 -11.72 -12.28 14.15
C GLU A 24 -12.07 -13.66 14.70
N GLN A 25 -13.19 -14.23 14.26
CA GLN A 25 -13.72 -15.52 14.72
C GLN A 25 -12.89 -16.73 14.24
N VAL A 26 -12.09 -16.58 13.20
CA VAL A 26 -11.24 -17.65 12.66
C VAL A 26 -9.99 -17.78 13.52
N GLU A 27 -9.76 -18.90 14.14
CA GLU A 27 -8.51 -19.17 14.84
C GLU A 27 -7.37 -19.38 13.82
N ILE A 28 -6.24 -18.70 14.07
CA ILE A 28 -5.02 -18.87 13.28
C ILE A 28 -3.92 -19.47 14.17
N GLU A 29 -3.23 -20.43 13.64
CA GLU A 29 -2.04 -21.01 14.22
C GLU A 29 -0.82 -20.58 13.39
N VAL A 30 0.24 -20.15 14.04
CA VAL A 30 1.48 -19.75 13.36
C VAL A 30 2.48 -20.88 13.55
N GLU A 31 2.84 -21.54 12.46
CA GLU A 31 3.83 -22.62 12.44
C GLU A 31 5.18 -22.04 11.97
N GLY A 32 6.25 -22.51 12.57
CA GLY A 32 7.61 -22.17 12.17
C GLY A 32 8.56 -22.01 13.37
N GLU A 33 9.83 -22.34 13.13
CA GLU A 33 10.92 -22.11 14.07
C GLU A 33 11.79 -20.94 13.57
N LEU A 34 12.24 -20.09 14.50
CA LEU A 34 13.11 -18.95 14.20
C LEU A 34 14.41 -19.37 13.51
N ASP A 35 15.00 -20.50 13.92
CA ASP A 35 16.23 -21.02 13.32
C ASP A 35 16.04 -21.43 11.86
N ALA A 36 14.92 -22.09 11.54
CA ALA A 36 14.61 -22.46 10.16
C ALA A 36 14.35 -21.23 9.27
N MET A 37 13.71 -20.20 9.82
CA MET A 37 13.53 -18.91 9.13
C MET A 37 14.86 -18.19 8.94
N ARG A 38 15.72 -18.16 9.96
CA ARG A 38 17.08 -17.60 9.87
C ARG A 38 17.85 -18.23 8.70
N ASP A 39 17.90 -19.54 8.63
CA ASP A 39 18.68 -20.26 7.61
C ASP A 39 18.14 -19.98 6.19
N LYS A 40 16.83 -19.93 6.03
CA LYS A 40 16.18 -19.56 4.77
C LYS A 40 16.52 -18.12 4.35
N VAL A 41 16.53 -17.19 5.29
CA VAL A 41 16.84 -15.78 5.02
C VAL A 41 18.33 -15.59 4.75
N LEU A 42 19.23 -16.28 5.47
CA LEU A 42 20.66 -16.23 5.22
C LEU A 42 21.02 -16.74 3.82
N ALA A 43 20.40 -17.83 3.36
CA ALA A 43 20.57 -18.33 2.00
C ALA A 43 20.11 -17.33 0.91
N GLY A 44 19.15 -16.45 1.24
CA GLY A 44 18.67 -15.40 0.33
C GLY A 44 19.42 -14.07 0.39
N THR A 45 20.47 -13.96 1.21
CA THR A 45 21.21 -12.69 1.39
C THR A 45 22.34 -12.49 0.36
N GLU A 46 22.56 -13.44 -0.54
CA GLU A 46 23.50 -13.27 -1.65
C GLU A 46 22.92 -12.30 -2.69
N GLY A 47 23.60 -11.17 -2.92
CA GLY A 47 23.19 -10.17 -3.89
C GLY A 47 22.40 -9.00 -3.33
N LEU A 48 22.80 -8.49 -2.15
CA LEU A 48 22.28 -7.22 -1.65
C LEU A 48 22.57 -6.10 -2.66
N THR A 49 21.55 -5.38 -3.08
CA THR A 49 21.63 -4.29 -4.05
C THR A 49 21.09 -2.99 -3.43
N THR A 50 21.64 -1.88 -3.86
CA THR A 50 21.10 -0.55 -3.54
C THR A 50 20.14 -0.03 -4.63
N ASP A 51 19.77 -0.89 -5.59
CA ASP A 51 18.82 -0.51 -6.63
C ASP A 51 17.42 -0.39 -6.04
N THR A 52 16.81 0.76 -6.26
CA THR A 52 15.48 1.15 -5.78
C THR A 52 14.48 1.33 -6.91
N SER A 53 14.78 0.80 -8.09
CA SER A 53 13.91 0.93 -9.27
C SER A 53 12.50 0.37 -9.05
N ASP A 54 12.38 -0.66 -8.20
CA ASP A 54 11.12 -1.34 -7.89
C ASP A 54 10.44 -0.78 -6.62
N ASN A 55 10.97 0.30 -6.03
CA ASN A 55 10.37 0.90 -4.85
C ASN A 55 8.96 1.42 -5.15
N SER A 56 7.98 0.97 -4.36
CA SER A 56 6.56 1.26 -4.56
C SER A 56 6.21 2.74 -4.44
N ASP A 57 6.89 3.48 -3.56
CA ASP A 57 6.64 4.90 -3.35
C ASP A 57 7.12 5.73 -4.54
N LEU A 58 8.29 5.41 -5.08
CA LEU A 58 8.83 6.05 -6.29
C LEU A 58 7.94 5.76 -7.50
N ARG A 59 7.48 4.53 -7.64
CA ARG A 59 6.57 4.13 -8.71
C ARG A 59 5.22 4.83 -8.62
N THR A 60 4.71 5.03 -7.41
CA THR A 60 3.47 5.78 -7.18
C THR A 60 3.60 7.23 -7.65
N LEU A 61 4.71 7.91 -7.34
CA LEU A 61 4.97 9.28 -7.80
C LEU A 61 5.11 9.36 -9.33
N GLU A 62 5.73 8.36 -9.96
CA GLU A 62 5.83 8.26 -11.41
C GLU A 62 4.45 8.12 -12.07
N LEU A 63 3.60 7.24 -11.57
CA LEU A 63 2.23 7.09 -12.05
C LEU A 63 1.39 8.35 -11.86
N GLN A 64 1.60 9.09 -10.75
CA GLN A 64 0.95 10.38 -10.54
C GLN A 64 1.42 11.43 -11.56
N GLU A 65 2.70 11.47 -11.89
CA GLU A 65 3.22 12.35 -12.94
C GLU A 65 2.60 12.01 -14.30
N ASP A 66 2.52 10.74 -14.65
CA ASP A 66 1.91 10.28 -15.90
C ASP A 66 0.41 10.63 -15.97
N LEU A 67 -0.31 10.50 -14.86
CA LEU A 67 -1.72 10.91 -14.77
C LEU A 67 -1.87 12.40 -15.05
N LEU A 68 -1.03 13.26 -14.47
CA LEU A 68 -1.06 14.71 -14.76
C LEU A 68 -0.71 15.02 -16.23
N ARG A 69 0.23 14.27 -16.81
CA ARG A 69 0.56 14.38 -18.25
C ARG A 69 -0.63 14.00 -19.14
N LEU A 70 -1.39 12.96 -18.78
CA LEU A 70 -2.62 12.59 -19.47
C LEU A 70 -3.73 13.65 -19.28
N GLN A 71 -3.87 14.21 -18.09
CA GLN A 71 -4.77 15.33 -17.84
C GLN A 71 -4.42 16.55 -18.69
N LEU A 72 -3.14 16.86 -18.85
CA LEU A 72 -2.68 17.95 -19.72
C LEU A 72 -3.05 17.67 -21.20
N LYS A 73 -2.90 16.43 -21.66
CA LYS A 73 -3.33 16.02 -23.01
C LYS A 73 -4.83 16.19 -23.18
N ALA A 74 -5.62 15.75 -22.19
CA ALA A 74 -7.09 15.90 -22.22
C ALA A 74 -7.51 17.37 -22.23
N GLU A 75 -6.87 18.23 -21.40
CA GLU A 75 -7.13 19.67 -21.37
C GLU A 75 -6.79 20.33 -22.73
N ASN A 76 -5.69 19.94 -23.34
CA ASN A 76 -5.34 20.44 -24.67
C ASN A 76 -6.30 19.94 -25.75
N ALA A 77 -6.75 18.68 -25.67
CA ALA A 77 -7.77 18.12 -26.57
C ALA A 77 -9.13 18.82 -26.45
N SER A 78 -9.46 19.34 -25.26
CA SER A 78 -10.70 20.09 -25.04
C SER A 78 -10.82 21.39 -25.88
N ARG A 79 -9.71 21.82 -26.50
CA ARG A 79 -9.68 22.99 -27.42
C ARG A 79 -10.04 22.61 -28.85
N LEU A 80 -10.04 21.33 -29.17
CA LEU A 80 -10.37 20.81 -30.49
C LEU A 80 -11.90 20.75 -30.65
N PRO A 81 -12.43 20.75 -31.89
CA PRO A 81 -13.82 20.48 -32.16
C PRO A 81 -14.25 19.13 -31.58
N THR A 82 -15.41 19.11 -30.93
CA THR A 82 -16.04 17.87 -30.48
C THR A 82 -17.15 17.48 -31.41
N ILE A 83 -17.20 16.21 -31.81
CA ILE A 83 -18.23 15.62 -32.64
C ILE A 83 -18.97 14.60 -31.79
N GLY A 84 -20.28 14.75 -31.68
CA GLY A 84 -21.15 13.81 -30.96
C GLY A 84 -22.35 13.42 -31.83
N ALA A 85 -22.70 12.15 -31.79
CA ALA A 85 -23.99 11.68 -32.35
C ALA A 85 -24.99 11.61 -31.19
N PHE A 86 -26.23 11.98 -31.46
CA PHE A 86 -27.32 11.86 -30.51
C PHE A 86 -28.57 11.26 -31.15
N GLY A 87 -29.28 10.47 -30.36
CA GLY A 87 -30.60 9.98 -30.67
C GLY A 87 -31.48 10.18 -29.43
N ASN A 88 -32.65 10.81 -29.63
CA ASN A 88 -33.60 11.02 -28.56
C ASN A 88 -34.99 10.56 -29.03
N PHE A 89 -35.61 9.72 -28.21
CA PHE A 89 -36.99 9.30 -28.37
C PHE A 89 -37.76 9.71 -27.12
N THR A 90 -38.78 10.53 -27.28
CA THR A 90 -39.59 11.02 -26.17
C THR A 90 -41.05 10.66 -26.41
N LEU A 91 -41.68 10.05 -25.42
CA LEU A 91 -43.13 9.82 -25.42
C LEU A 91 -43.77 10.86 -24.51
N THR A 92 -44.49 11.80 -25.10
CA THR A 92 -45.18 12.85 -24.34
C THR A 92 -46.68 12.76 -24.58
N GLY A 93 -47.42 12.51 -23.50
CA GLY A 93 -48.89 12.60 -23.49
C GLY A 93 -49.32 13.93 -22.91
N ASN A 94 -49.89 14.80 -23.72
CA ASN A 94 -50.46 16.05 -23.27
C ASN A 94 -51.97 15.95 -23.27
N ASN A 95 -52.62 16.20 -22.14
CA ASN A 95 -54.05 16.39 -22.02
C ASN A 95 -54.31 17.89 -22.04
N MET A 96 -54.13 18.48 -23.23
CA MET A 96 -54.60 19.87 -23.47
C MET A 96 -55.85 19.82 -24.28
N GLY A 97 -56.93 20.35 -23.74
CA GLY A 97 -58.13 20.66 -24.57
C GLY A 97 -57.67 21.54 -25.72
N SER A 98 -57.79 21.03 -26.94
CA SER A 98 -57.52 21.84 -28.12
C SER A 98 -58.58 22.90 -28.26
N VAL A 99 -58.16 24.15 -28.39
CA VAL A 99 -59.08 25.26 -28.78
C VAL A 99 -59.02 25.35 -30.29
N SER A 100 -60.15 25.07 -30.94
CA SER A 100 -60.29 25.30 -32.36
C SER A 100 -60.97 26.67 -32.58
N PHE A 101 -60.38 27.51 -33.40
CA PHE A 101 -60.94 28.79 -33.81
C PHE A 101 -61.61 28.57 -35.15
N ASP A 102 -62.97 28.66 -35.18
CA ASP A 102 -63.72 28.64 -36.42
C ASP A 102 -63.76 30.05 -37.04
N GLN A 103 -63.07 30.19 -38.15
CA GLN A 103 -62.92 31.46 -38.84
C GLN A 103 -64.22 31.94 -39.52
N ALA A 104 -65.19 31.07 -39.67
CA ALA A 104 -66.49 31.42 -40.31
C ALA A 104 -67.52 31.97 -39.28
N THR A 105 -67.44 31.46 -38.04
CA THR A 105 -68.39 31.89 -36.97
C THR A 105 -67.73 32.83 -35.93
N MET A 106 -66.40 33.04 -36.01
CA MET A 106 -65.63 33.77 -35.03
C MET A 106 -65.76 33.24 -33.58
N GLU A 107 -66.12 31.97 -33.41
CA GLU A 107 -66.24 31.34 -32.12
C GLU A 107 -65.07 30.46 -31.80
N MET A 108 -64.59 30.53 -30.52
CA MET A 108 -63.64 29.61 -29.96
C MET A 108 -64.36 28.40 -29.39
N THR A 109 -64.22 27.26 -30.03
CA THR A 109 -64.79 26.02 -29.53
C THR A 109 -63.67 25.21 -28.81
N THR A 110 -63.89 24.94 -27.53
CA THR A 110 -63.01 24.08 -26.77
C THR A 110 -63.42 22.62 -27.06
N ILE A 111 -62.55 21.87 -27.73
CA ILE A 111 -62.75 20.45 -27.93
C ILE A 111 -62.31 19.80 -26.59
N LYS A 112 -63.29 19.36 -25.81
CA LYS A 112 -63.04 18.54 -24.62
C LYS A 112 -62.51 17.14 -25.04
N ASP A 113 -61.46 16.68 -24.38
CA ASP A 113 -60.86 15.33 -24.45
C ASP A 113 -60.10 15.02 -25.76
N GLY A 114 -58.93 15.64 -25.86
CA GLY A 114 -57.88 15.16 -26.79
C GLY A 114 -56.58 14.83 -26.08
N TYR A 115 -56.33 13.56 -25.82
CA TYR A 115 -54.99 13.09 -25.53
C TYR A 115 -54.15 13.13 -26.80
N PHE A 116 -53.21 14.07 -26.87
CA PHE A 116 -52.22 14.09 -27.96
C PHE A 116 -50.97 13.37 -27.51
N TRP A 117 -50.72 12.21 -28.08
CA TRP A 117 -49.46 11.51 -27.96
C TRP A 117 -48.49 12.05 -29.02
N GLN A 118 -47.41 12.63 -28.58
CA GLN A 118 -46.33 13.04 -29.48
C GLN A 118 -45.15 12.14 -29.24
N ASN A 119 -44.66 11.52 -30.31
CA ASN A 119 -43.50 10.66 -30.30
C ASN A 119 -42.38 11.29 -31.14
N PRO A 120 -41.79 12.42 -30.72
CA PRO A 120 -40.69 13.00 -31.45
C PRO A 120 -39.47 12.07 -31.37
N LEU A 121 -39.08 11.55 -32.52
CA LEU A 121 -37.79 10.88 -32.72
C LEU A 121 -36.85 11.91 -33.35
N SER A 122 -35.75 12.19 -32.69
CA SER A 122 -34.71 13.04 -33.23
C SER A 122 -33.36 12.31 -33.17
N ALA A 123 -32.67 12.32 -34.29
CA ALA A 123 -31.29 11.80 -34.36
C ALA A 123 -30.46 12.80 -35.18
N GLY A 124 -29.20 12.93 -34.78
CA GLY A 124 -28.36 13.89 -35.49
C GLY A 124 -26.91 13.84 -35.04
N ILE A 125 -26.10 14.64 -35.70
CA ILE A 125 -24.70 14.87 -35.39
C ILE A 125 -24.55 16.30 -34.90
N ARG A 126 -23.89 16.46 -33.75
CA ARG A 126 -23.57 17.79 -33.20
C ARG A 126 -22.08 18.01 -33.31
N VAL A 127 -21.68 19.10 -33.94
CA VAL A 127 -20.26 19.56 -33.95
C VAL A 127 -20.21 20.83 -33.11
N SER A 128 -19.35 20.83 -32.09
CA SER A 128 -19.11 21.97 -31.21
C SER A 128 -17.66 22.43 -31.32
N VAL A 129 -17.47 23.68 -31.73
CA VAL A 129 -16.16 24.31 -31.89
C VAL A 129 -16.02 25.43 -30.87
N PRO A 130 -15.17 25.29 -29.81
CA PRO A 130 -14.96 26.35 -28.86
C PRO A 130 -14.06 27.45 -29.45
N LEU A 131 -14.65 28.56 -29.85
CA LEU A 131 -13.90 29.67 -30.47
C LEU A 131 -13.14 30.51 -29.45
N PHE A 132 -13.72 30.75 -28.29
CA PHE A 132 -13.09 31.52 -27.22
C PHE A 132 -13.58 31.07 -25.85
N SER A 133 -12.67 30.83 -24.91
CA SER A 133 -12.96 30.36 -23.54
C SER A 133 -12.43 31.32 -22.44
N GLY A 134 -12.21 32.60 -22.77
CA GLY A 134 -11.76 33.60 -21.78
C GLY A 134 -10.41 33.27 -21.12
N LEU A 135 -9.49 32.63 -21.84
CA LEU A 135 -8.17 32.18 -21.33
C LEU A 135 -8.24 31.07 -20.25
N THR A 136 -9.42 30.63 -19.84
CA THR A 136 -9.60 29.62 -18.78
C THR A 136 -8.86 28.33 -19.10
N LYS A 137 -8.99 27.82 -20.32
CA LYS A 137 -8.28 26.60 -20.78
C LYS A 137 -6.76 26.78 -20.80
N MET A 138 -6.28 27.97 -21.13
CA MET A 138 -4.85 28.28 -21.11
C MET A 138 -4.32 28.30 -19.69
N ASN A 139 -5.02 28.93 -18.78
CA ASN A 139 -4.64 28.97 -17.36
C ASN A 139 -4.70 27.60 -16.73
N ARG A 140 -5.71 26.79 -17.06
CA ARG A 140 -5.79 25.40 -16.60
C ARG A 140 -4.63 24.55 -17.09
N SER A 141 -4.21 24.68 -18.35
CA SER A 141 -3.02 24.01 -18.86
C SER A 141 -1.74 24.44 -18.17
N ARG A 142 -1.61 25.73 -17.79
CA ARG A 142 -0.46 26.23 -17.02
C ARG A 142 -0.45 25.69 -15.59
N GLU A 143 -1.62 25.64 -14.96
CA GLU A 143 -1.79 25.02 -13.64
C GLU A 143 -1.33 23.57 -13.64
N ILE A 144 -1.80 22.76 -14.60
CA ILE A 144 -1.40 21.34 -14.70
C ILE A 144 0.12 21.20 -14.96
N LYS A 145 0.71 22.07 -15.80
CA LYS A 145 2.16 22.09 -16.00
C LYS A 145 2.94 22.39 -14.74
N ASN A 146 2.44 23.31 -13.91
CA ASN A 146 3.05 23.62 -12.61
C ASN A 146 2.95 22.41 -11.66
N GLN A 147 1.80 21.70 -11.65
CA GLN A 147 1.62 20.47 -10.88
C GLN A 147 2.59 19.37 -11.34
N ILE A 148 2.79 19.19 -12.65
CA ILE A 148 3.80 18.24 -13.19
C ILE A 148 5.20 18.61 -12.70
N SER A 149 5.56 19.91 -12.72
CA SER A 149 6.85 20.35 -12.22
C SER A 149 7.01 20.09 -10.71
N GLN A 150 5.94 20.32 -9.95
CA GLN A 150 5.91 20.05 -8.51
C GLN A 150 6.10 18.56 -8.20
N ILE A 151 5.39 17.66 -8.89
CA ILE A 151 5.55 16.21 -8.74
C ILE A 151 6.97 15.78 -9.15
N GLY A 152 7.54 16.35 -10.21
CA GLY A 152 8.93 16.08 -10.61
C GLY A 152 9.94 16.41 -9.51
N LEU A 153 9.76 17.53 -8.82
CA LEU A 153 10.60 17.92 -7.67
C LEU A 153 10.37 16.98 -6.48
N GLN A 154 9.12 16.63 -6.19
CA GLN A 154 8.79 15.66 -5.13
C GLN A 154 9.43 14.30 -5.40
N ARG A 155 9.38 13.81 -6.65
CA ARG A 155 10.02 12.56 -7.05
C ARG A 155 11.55 12.61 -6.85
N THR A 156 12.18 13.72 -7.21
CA THR A 156 13.62 13.91 -7.00
C THR A 156 13.99 13.85 -5.52
N TYR A 157 13.22 14.54 -4.68
CA TYR A 157 13.42 14.52 -3.23
C TYR A 157 13.16 13.13 -2.63
N ALA A 158 12.05 12.49 -3.02
CA ALA A 158 11.72 11.14 -2.57
C ALA A 158 12.82 10.13 -2.95
N ARG A 159 13.37 10.23 -4.16
CA ARG A 159 14.50 9.37 -4.58
C ARG A 159 15.71 9.52 -3.68
N GLN A 160 16.10 10.76 -3.36
CA GLN A 160 17.21 11.01 -2.43
C GLN A 160 16.92 10.45 -1.03
N GLN A 161 15.68 10.58 -0.56
CA GLN A 161 15.26 10.03 0.72
C GLN A 161 15.32 8.49 0.74
N VAL A 162 14.82 7.85 -0.31
CA VAL A 162 14.87 6.39 -0.46
C VAL A 162 16.32 5.90 -0.55
N ASP A 163 17.21 6.58 -1.27
CA ASP A 163 18.64 6.24 -1.33
C ASP A 163 19.30 6.25 0.06
N VAL A 164 18.94 7.23 0.90
CA VAL A 164 19.42 7.28 2.30
C VAL A 164 18.83 6.13 3.12
N GLN A 165 17.52 5.88 2.98
CA GLN A 165 16.85 4.80 3.70
C GLN A 165 17.41 3.41 3.35
N VAL A 166 17.68 3.13 2.07
CA VAL A 166 18.30 1.85 1.66
C VAL A 166 19.68 1.66 2.27
N ARG A 167 20.50 2.71 2.29
CA ARG A 167 21.83 2.64 2.90
C ARG A 167 21.74 2.42 4.41
N SER A 168 20.81 3.09 5.10
CA SER A 168 20.58 2.86 6.53
C SER A 168 20.10 1.44 6.77
N ALA A 169 19.06 0.99 6.08
CA ALA A 169 18.52 -0.36 6.23
C ALA A 169 19.56 -1.45 5.93
N LEU A 170 20.44 -1.23 4.96
CA LEU A 170 21.55 -2.14 4.68
C LEU A 170 22.54 -2.21 5.84
N ASN A 171 22.90 -1.07 6.41
CA ASN A 171 23.79 -1.03 7.59
C ASN A 171 23.15 -1.72 8.81
N ASP A 172 21.86 -1.46 9.04
CA ASP A 172 21.10 -2.07 10.13
C ASP A 172 21.04 -3.59 9.96
N LEU A 173 20.78 -4.06 8.74
CA LEU A 173 20.80 -5.49 8.41
C LEU A 173 22.17 -6.14 8.66
N LEU A 174 23.25 -5.50 8.22
CA LEU A 174 24.61 -6.01 8.42
C LEU A 174 24.95 -6.04 9.92
N THR A 175 24.60 -5.00 10.68
CA THR A 175 24.81 -4.93 12.11
C THR A 175 24.01 -5.99 12.86
N ALA A 176 22.73 -6.19 12.51
CA ALA A 176 21.89 -7.21 13.10
C ALA A 176 22.43 -8.62 12.83
N ARG A 177 22.96 -8.88 11.62
CA ARG A 177 23.58 -10.13 11.26
C ARG A 177 24.83 -10.42 12.12
N GLU A 178 25.73 -9.45 12.23
CA GLU A 178 26.93 -9.61 13.06
C GLU A 178 26.57 -9.81 14.54
N THR A 179 25.56 -9.08 15.03
CA THR A 179 25.05 -9.26 16.41
C THR A 179 24.50 -10.66 16.61
N MET A 180 23.73 -11.19 15.65
CA MET A 180 23.19 -12.55 15.72
C MET A 180 24.32 -13.60 15.82
N TYR A 181 25.37 -13.49 15.00
CA TYR A 181 26.51 -14.41 15.08
C TYR A 181 27.27 -14.31 16.42
N ALA A 182 27.43 -13.10 16.95
CA ALA A 182 28.04 -12.91 18.26
C ALA A 182 27.21 -13.54 19.40
N GLN A 183 25.87 -13.43 19.33
CA GLN A 183 24.99 -14.06 20.30
C GLN A 183 24.97 -15.59 20.16
N GLU A 184 25.05 -16.14 18.95
CA GLU A 184 25.20 -17.58 18.74
C GLU A 184 26.44 -18.14 19.45
N LEU A 185 27.58 -17.47 19.30
CA LEU A 185 28.82 -17.84 20.01
C LEU A 185 28.66 -17.74 21.52
N THR A 186 27.95 -16.72 22.01
CA THR A 186 27.65 -16.53 23.43
C THR A 186 26.80 -17.68 23.98
N VAL A 187 25.82 -18.18 23.24
CA VAL A 187 25.03 -19.36 23.62
C VAL A 187 25.91 -20.60 23.72
N GLU A 188 26.82 -20.80 22.76
CA GLU A 188 27.76 -21.95 22.80
C GLU A 188 28.66 -21.90 24.04
N GLN A 189 29.19 -20.71 24.35
CA GLN A 189 30.03 -20.53 25.55
C GLN A 189 29.24 -20.77 26.86
N ALA A 190 28.03 -20.22 26.95
CA ALA A 190 27.14 -20.39 28.11
C ALA A 190 26.74 -21.87 28.30
N ARG A 191 26.45 -22.59 27.20
CA ARG A 191 26.16 -24.02 27.23
C ARG A 191 27.36 -24.84 27.75
N LYS A 192 28.58 -24.51 27.31
CA LYS A 192 29.82 -25.17 27.82
C LYS A 192 30.00 -24.86 29.29
N ALA A 193 29.84 -23.62 29.73
CA ALA A 193 29.95 -23.23 31.14
C ALA A 193 28.94 -23.97 32.03
N TYR A 194 27.68 -24.07 31.57
CA TYR A 194 26.64 -24.85 32.26
C TYR A 194 27.05 -26.35 32.39
N SER A 195 27.48 -26.96 31.29
CA SER A 195 27.90 -28.37 31.29
C SER A 195 29.06 -28.65 32.27
N ILE A 196 30.03 -27.74 32.35
CA ILE A 196 31.16 -27.85 33.32
C ILE A 196 30.61 -27.72 34.74
N SER A 197 29.75 -26.74 35.01
CA SER A 197 29.18 -26.52 36.35
C SER A 197 28.32 -27.70 36.81
N ASP A 198 27.53 -28.29 35.91
CA ASP A 198 26.70 -29.48 36.16
C ASP A 198 27.61 -30.71 36.52
N THR A 199 28.67 -30.93 35.75
CA THR A 199 29.64 -32.02 36.00
C THR A 199 30.33 -31.84 37.35
N ARG A 200 30.76 -30.62 37.68
CA ARG A 200 31.42 -30.33 38.99
C ARG A 200 30.43 -30.51 40.14
N TYR A 201 29.21 -30.07 40.00
CA TYR A 201 28.16 -30.24 41.00
C TYR A 201 27.86 -31.72 41.26
N ARG A 202 27.68 -32.53 40.20
CA ARG A 202 27.44 -33.98 40.32
C ARG A 202 28.63 -34.73 40.95
N ALA A 203 29.84 -34.25 40.72
CA ALA A 203 31.06 -34.80 41.35
C ALA A 203 31.28 -34.30 42.79
N GLY A 204 30.37 -33.49 43.34
CA GLY A 204 30.51 -32.89 44.68
C GLY A 204 31.60 -31.82 44.80
N ALA A 205 32.16 -31.36 43.67
CA ALA A 205 33.24 -30.34 43.59
C ALA A 205 32.71 -28.94 43.20
N GLY A 206 31.40 -28.74 43.09
CA GLY A 206 30.74 -27.46 42.80
C GLY A 206 29.58 -27.20 43.74
N THR A 207 29.15 -25.95 43.82
CA THR A 207 28.00 -25.53 44.63
C THR A 207 26.73 -25.43 43.76
N ILE A 208 25.57 -25.59 44.39
CA ILE A 208 24.26 -25.38 43.73
C ILE A 208 24.10 -23.93 43.22
N LEU A 209 24.75 -22.97 43.88
CA LEU A 209 24.72 -21.56 43.45
C LEU A 209 25.47 -21.36 42.13
N GLU A 210 26.63 -22.01 41.96
CA GLU A 210 27.40 -21.99 40.72
C GLU A 210 26.59 -22.62 39.58
N LEU A 211 25.94 -23.76 39.82
CA LEU A 211 25.07 -24.42 38.81
C LEU A 211 23.88 -23.54 38.41
N ASN A 212 23.15 -22.98 39.37
CA ASN A 212 22.03 -22.10 39.10
C ASN A 212 22.44 -20.82 38.35
N SER A 213 23.62 -20.26 38.70
CA SER A 213 24.15 -19.09 38.01
C SER A 213 24.51 -19.40 36.56
N ALA A 214 25.11 -20.55 36.30
CA ALA A 214 25.44 -21.01 34.95
C ALA A 214 24.18 -21.31 34.13
N GLN A 215 23.14 -21.89 34.74
CA GLN A 215 21.85 -22.14 34.12
C GLN A 215 21.15 -20.84 33.75
N LEU A 216 21.13 -19.86 34.65
CA LEU A 216 20.56 -18.54 34.38
C LEU A 216 21.27 -17.83 33.21
N ALA A 217 22.62 -17.87 33.21
CA ALA A 217 23.44 -17.31 32.14
C ALA A 217 23.14 -17.98 30.79
N GLN A 218 23.00 -19.31 30.76
CA GLN A 218 22.61 -20.04 29.54
C GLN A 218 21.24 -19.62 29.05
N THR A 219 20.25 -19.56 29.95
CA THR A 219 18.87 -19.13 29.57
C THR A 219 18.87 -17.70 29.03
N GLN A 220 19.63 -16.79 29.69
CA GLN A 220 19.72 -15.40 29.21
C GLN A 220 20.40 -15.32 27.84
N ALA A 221 21.47 -16.08 27.60
CA ALA A 221 22.12 -16.14 26.29
C ALA A 221 21.18 -16.64 25.21
N GLN A 222 20.37 -17.67 25.48
CA GLN A 222 19.38 -18.19 24.54
C GLN A 222 18.30 -17.15 24.21
N LEU A 223 17.81 -16.42 25.22
CA LEU A 223 16.84 -15.34 25.01
C LEU A 223 17.42 -14.22 24.14
N ASN A 224 18.64 -13.78 24.42
CA ASN A 224 19.33 -12.75 23.66
C ASN A 224 19.58 -13.19 22.21
N TYR A 225 19.91 -14.46 21.98
CA TYR A 225 20.07 -15.02 20.65
C TYR A 225 18.74 -15.05 19.87
N SER A 226 17.66 -15.51 20.50
CA SER A 226 16.33 -15.49 19.87
C SER A 226 15.90 -14.07 19.49
N GLN A 227 16.20 -13.08 20.36
CA GLN A 227 15.93 -11.67 20.04
C GLN A 227 16.81 -11.21 18.86
N ALA A 228 18.08 -11.57 18.82
CA ALA A 228 18.98 -11.18 17.73
C ALA A 228 18.55 -11.79 16.37
N ILE A 229 18.03 -13.04 16.36
CA ILE A 229 17.42 -13.62 15.15
C ILE A 229 16.20 -12.79 14.71
N PHE A 230 15.31 -12.44 15.63
CA PHE A 230 14.14 -11.64 15.33
C PHE A 230 14.52 -10.26 14.76
N ASP A 231 15.50 -9.60 15.37
CA ASP A 231 16.00 -8.29 14.91
C ASP A 231 16.61 -8.39 13.51
N TYR A 232 17.36 -9.45 13.22
CA TYR A 232 17.90 -9.71 11.88
C TYR A 232 16.80 -9.94 10.84
N LEU A 233 15.79 -10.77 11.15
CA LEU A 233 14.66 -11.02 10.25
C LEU A 233 13.86 -9.75 9.98
N THR A 234 13.67 -8.93 11.01
CA THR A 234 12.96 -7.65 10.89
C THR A 234 13.76 -6.66 10.03
N ALA A 235 15.07 -6.55 10.27
CA ALA A 235 15.93 -5.69 9.46
C ALA A 235 15.97 -6.12 7.99
N LYS A 236 15.95 -7.44 7.73
CA LYS A 236 15.88 -8.00 6.38
C LYS A 236 14.55 -7.68 5.68
N ALA A 237 13.43 -7.85 6.39
CA ALA A 237 12.12 -7.51 5.84
C ALA A 237 12.01 -6.02 5.51
N GLU A 238 12.53 -5.14 6.39
CA GLU A 238 12.54 -3.70 6.14
C GLU A 238 13.42 -3.32 4.95
N TYR A 239 14.61 -3.94 4.83
CA TYR A 239 15.47 -3.75 3.66
C TYR A 239 14.76 -4.19 2.37
N ASP A 240 14.12 -5.37 2.36
CA ASP A 240 13.41 -5.89 1.19
C ASP A 240 12.23 -5.01 0.80
N ARG A 241 11.49 -4.47 1.78
CA ARG A 241 10.40 -3.51 1.57
C ARG A 241 10.90 -2.24 0.87
N ILE A 242 12.02 -1.67 1.32
CA ILE A 242 12.55 -0.43 0.76
C ILE A 242 13.09 -0.66 -0.68
N VAL A 243 13.73 -1.79 -0.92
CA VAL A 243 14.25 -2.15 -2.26
C VAL A 243 13.14 -2.58 -3.22
N GLY A 244 11.94 -2.94 -2.70
CA GLY A 244 10.82 -3.40 -3.51
C GLY A 244 10.90 -4.89 -3.91
N LYS A 245 11.63 -5.72 -3.12
CA LYS A 245 11.75 -7.17 -3.35
C LYS A 245 10.62 -7.99 -2.70
N GLU A 246 9.54 -7.35 -2.28
CA GLU A 246 8.36 -8.07 -1.79
C GLU A 246 7.70 -8.83 -2.95
N LYS A 247 7.89 -10.16 -2.95
CA LYS A 247 7.18 -11.11 -3.81
C LYS A 247 6.42 -12.10 -2.94
#